data_938e007349488a0c3cf60a07ffc8d4de
#
_entry.id   938e007349488a0c3cf60a07ffc8d4de
#
_cell.length_a   1.000
_cell.length_b   1.000
_cell.length_c   1.000
_cell.angle_alpha   90.00
_cell.angle_beta   90.00
_cell.angle_gamma   90.00
#
_symmetry.space_group_name_H-M   'P 1'
#
loop_
_entity.id
_entity.type
_entity.pdbx_description
1 polymer ?
#
loop_
_entity_poly.entity_id
_entity_poly.type
_entity_poly.pdbx_seq_one_letter_code
_entity_poly.pdbx_strand_id
1 'polypeptide(L)'
;MKKIPVNIITGFLGAGKTTAIIRLLKQKTSDEQWAVIVNEFGKISIDSQTLKSFAEKGSIYNISGGCICCSAKAYFRENLTEIINSGNFSRIIIEPSGLGGIDMVSEAVESNPNLVLMPKICLVDIHMVDIVRIHELPIYRIQIIKSEIIVFTKCDLLLDKFREAALKSKFSELYPGKEIREYSTISTLLNVYNAIYQQKSHFRLATLASEEFEDSNFHKKIFVFDFETTFNPEKLTGIFSKYPEILRAKGHIRSKNNWLRINYTLSYSNYELCKIKEQNEIVVITEKVPDYFFEQLNMGIQNAIIK
;
A
#
# COMPACT_ATOMS: atom_id res chain seq x y z
N MET A 1 -6.91 -5.44 -31.48
CA MET A 1 -6.20 -6.17 -30.40
C MET A 1 -7.01 -6.04 -29.11
N LYS A 2 -7.08 -7.10 -28.30
CA LYS A 2 -7.75 -7.06 -26.99
C LYS A 2 -6.89 -6.26 -26.04
N LYS A 3 -7.45 -5.20 -25.44
CA LYS A 3 -6.71 -4.39 -24.46
C LYS A 3 -6.46 -5.18 -23.18
N ILE A 4 -5.33 -4.95 -22.53
CA ILE A 4 -4.97 -5.58 -21.26
C ILE A 4 -5.67 -4.82 -20.13
N PRO A 5 -6.50 -5.47 -19.31
CA PRO A 5 -7.12 -4.85 -18.15
C PRO A 5 -6.08 -4.53 -17.07
N VAL A 6 -6.13 -3.30 -16.55
CA VAL A 6 -5.25 -2.82 -15.49
C VAL A 6 -6.08 -2.51 -14.24
N ASN A 7 -5.80 -3.19 -13.15
CA ASN A 7 -6.41 -2.95 -11.85
C ASN A 7 -5.44 -2.20 -10.94
N ILE A 8 -5.86 -1.03 -10.47
CA ILE A 8 -5.12 -0.29 -9.44
C ILE A 8 -5.67 -0.68 -8.07
N ILE A 9 -4.81 -1.20 -7.20
CA ILE A 9 -5.12 -1.53 -5.82
C ILE A 9 -4.38 -0.54 -4.94
N THR A 10 -5.11 0.42 -4.42
CA THR A 10 -4.59 1.47 -3.54
C THR A 10 -5.07 1.27 -2.09
N GLY A 11 -4.69 2.16 -1.21
CA GLY A 11 -5.04 2.15 0.20
C GLY A 11 -3.91 2.72 1.05
N PHE A 12 -4.26 3.29 2.17
CA PHE A 12 -3.31 3.92 3.07
C PHE A 12 -2.27 2.93 3.60
N LEU A 13 -1.27 3.45 4.30
CA LEU A 13 -0.21 2.66 4.91
C LEU A 13 -0.79 1.59 5.85
N GLY A 14 -0.41 0.33 5.62
CA GLY A 14 -0.89 -0.78 6.44
C GLY A 14 -2.28 -1.32 6.10
N ALA A 15 -2.97 -0.81 5.09
CA ALA A 15 -4.29 -1.29 4.67
C ALA A 15 -4.32 -2.71 4.08
N GLY A 16 -3.18 -3.39 3.95
CA GLY A 16 -3.13 -4.79 3.50
C GLY A 16 -3.02 -4.97 1.99
N LYS A 17 -2.56 -3.96 1.22
CA LYS A 17 -2.41 -4.02 -0.24
C LYS A 17 -1.62 -5.23 -0.72
N THR A 18 -0.41 -5.38 -0.23
CA THR A 18 0.47 -6.51 -0.57
C THR A 18 -0.17 -7.86 -0.26
N THR A 19 -0.85 -7.97 0.90
CA THR A 19 -1.57 -9.19 1.30
C THR A 19 -2.71 -9.51 0.32
N ALA A 20 -3.46 -8.49 -0.11
CA ALA A 20 -4.52 -8.65 -1.09
C ALA A 20 -3.97 -9.14 -2.44
N ILE A 21 -2.88 -8.54 -2.93
CA ILE A 21 -2.23 -8.93 -4.18
C ILE A 21 -1.73 -10.39 -4.12
N ILE A 22 -1.09 -10.77 -3.01
CA ILE A 22 -0.64 -12.16 -2.79
C ILE A 22 -1.83 -13.13 -2.84
N ARG A 23 -2.96 -12.76 -2.20
CA ARG A 23 -4.17 -13.58 -2.23
C ARG A 23 -4.72 -13.74 -3.65
N LEU A 24 -4.74 -12.65 -4.42
CA LEU A 24 -5.16 -12.68 -5.83
C LEU A 24 -4.26 -13.57 -6.68
N LEU A 25 -2.94 -13.45 -6.52
CA LEU A 25 -1.99 -14.29 -7.23
C LEU A 25 -2.14 -15.79 -6.92
N LYS A 26 -2.51 -16.13 -5.68
CA LYS A 26 -2.79 -17.53 -5.30
C LYS A 26 -4.05 -18.10 -5.94
N GLN A 27 -5.01 -17.25 -6.30
CA GLN A 27 -6.30 -17.64 -6.88
C GLN A 27 -6.31 -17.58 -8.41
N LYS A 28 -5.26 -17.02 -9.00
CA LYS A 28 -5.08 -16.95 -10.45
C LYS A 28 -5.01 -18.34 -11.06
N THR A 29 -5.64 -18.53 -12.21
CA THR A 29 -5.56 -19.78 -12.97
C THR A 29 -4.19 -19.95 -13.63
N SER A 30 -3.80 -21.17 -13.96
CA SER A 30 -2.47 -21.50 -14.49
C SER A 30 -2.24 -20.96 -15.91
N ASP A 31 -3.30 -20.75 -16.68
CA ASP A 31 -3.30 -20.25 -18.06
C ASP A 31 -3.21 -18.72 -18.14
N GLU A 32 -3.46 -18.00 -17.02
CA GLU A 32 -3.35 -16.55 -16.97
C GLU A 32 -1.91 -16.11 -16.71
N GLN A 33 -1.45 -15.10 -17.44
CA GLN A 33 -0.20 -14.39 -17.18
C GLN A 33 -0.51 -13.00 -16.66
N TRP A 34 -0.15 -12.72 -15.41
CA TRP A 34 -0.35 -11.42 -14.79
C TRP A 34 0.98 -10.73 -14.55
N ALA A 35 1.03 -9.43 -14.82
CA ALA A 35 2.08 -8.56 -14.32
C ALA A 35 1.62 -7.87 -13.04
N VAL A 36 2.47 -7.85 -12.02
CA VAL A 36 2.27 -7.07 -10.80
C VAL A 36 3.33 -5.99 -10.74
N ILE A 37 2.90 -4.75 -10.75
CA ILE A 37 3.79 -3.58 -10.67
C ILE A 37 3.61 -2.98 -9.29
N VAL A 38 4.69 -2.94 -8.52
CA VAL A 38 4.74 -2.30 -7.21
C VAL A 38 5.54 -1.02 -7.34
N ASN A 39 4.86 0.11 -7.12
CA ASN A 39 5.50 1.43 -7.10
C ASN A 39 5.63 1.87 -5.65
N GLU A 40 6.80 1.70 -5.04
CA GLU A 40 7.03 2.08 -3.65
C GLU A 40 8.21 3.06 -3.53
N PHE A 41 8.07 4.03 -2.60
CA PHE A 41 9.12 4.96 -2.26
C PHE A 41 10.28 4.27 -1.53
N GLY A 42 11.48 4.28 -2.15
CA GLY A 42 12.74 3.87 -1.53
C GLY A 42 13.34 2.57 -2.06
N LYS A 43 14.65 2.39 -1.81
CA LYS A 43 15.46 1.29 -2.36
C LYS A 43 15.15 -0.10 -1.80
N ILE A 44 14.40 -0.20 -0.70
CA ILE A 44 14.09 -1.47 -0.03
C ILE A 44 12.60 -1.55 0.20
N SER A 45 11.88 -2.15 -0.73
CA SER A 45 10.50 -2.55 -0.54
C SER A 45 10.48 -3.92 0.16
N ILE A 46 10.25 -3.92 1.48
CA ILE A 46 10.06 -5.16 2.26
C ILE A 46 8.88 -5.96 1.69
N ASP A 47 7.87 -5.24 1.20
CA ASP A 47 6.68 -5.85 0.59
C ASP A 47 7.00 -6.53 -0.75
N SER A 48 7.91 -5.97 -1.56
CA SER A 48 8.33 -6.60 -2.82
C SER A 48 9.14 -7.89 -2.60
N GLN A 49 9.92 -7.99 -1.52
CA GLN A 49 10.61 -9.25 -1.19
C GLN A 49 9.62 -10.36 -0.83
N THR A 50 8.53 -10.02 -0.14
CA THR A 50 7.46 -10.98 0.15
C THR A 50 6.76 -11.43 -1.14
N LEU A 51 6.50 -10.50 -2.06
CA LEU A 51 5.93 -10.83 -3.37
C LEU A 51 6.86 -11.70 -4.23
N LYS A 52 8.18 -11.47 -4.21
CA LYS A 52 9.15 -12.26 -4.97
C LYS A 52 9.10 -13.76 -4.62
N SER A 53 8.81 -14.12 -3.37
CA SER A 53 8.64 -15.52 -2.96
C SER A 53 7.42 -16.20 -3.58
N PHE A 54 6.49 -15.44 -4.15
CA PHE A 54 5.30 -15.91 -4.87
C PHE A 54 5.40 -15.71 -6.39
N ALA A 55 6.56 -15.22 -6.89
CA ALA A 55 6.75 -14.82 -8.28
C ALA A 55 6.85 -16.00 -9.28
N GLU A 56 6.84 -17.24 -8.81
CA GLU A 56 6.96 -18.42 -9.70
C GLU A 56 5.82 -18.55 -10.71
N LYS A 57 4.73 -17.78 -10.58
CA LYS A 57 3.55 -17.82 -11.45
C LYS A 57 3.14 -16.48 -12.07
N GLY A 58 3.91 -15.41 -11.87
CA GLY A 58 3.62 -14.09 -12.42
C GLY A 58 4.88 -13.24 -12.47
N SER A 59 4.98 -12.32 -13.39
CA SER A 59 6.08 -11.37 -13.47
C SER A 59 5.84 -10.24 -12.49
N ILE A 60 6.74 -10.05 -11.52
CA ILE A 60 6.68 -8.95 -10.54
C ILE A 60 7.73 -7.92 -10.90
N TYR A 61 7.30 -6.69 -11.06
CA TYR A 61 8.12 -5.56 -11.44
C TYR A 61 8.10 -4.53 -10.31
N ASN A 62 9.27 -4.06 -9.93
CA ASN A 62 9.41 -2.98 -8.98
C ASN A 62 9.87 -1.73 -9.72
N ILE A 63 9.01 -0.73 -9.83
CA ILE A 63 9.36 0.57 -10.37
C ILE A 63 9.69 1.47 -9.18
N SER A 64 10.97 1.63 -8.89
CA SER A 64 11.44 2.55 -7.86
C SER A 64 11.31 3.97 -8.36
N GLY A 65 10.18 4.63 -8.10
CA GLY A 65 9.97 6.04 -8.44
C GLY A 65 10.80 6.95 -7.54
N GLY A 66 11.65 7.77 -8.13
CA GLY A 66 12.19 8.97 -7.49
C GLY A 66 11.06 9.99 -7.22
N CYS A 67 11.41 11.12 -6.54
CA CYS A 67 10.49 12.22 -6.21
C CYS A 67 9.48 12.52 -7.31
N ILE A 68 8.25 12.85 -6.90
CA ILE A 68 7.12 13.26 -7.77
C ILE A 68 7.47 14.58 -8.48
N CYS A 69 8.29 14.49 -9.50
CA CYS A 69 8.55 15.55 -10.45
C CYS A 69 8.18 15.05 -11.86
N CYS A 70 8.10 15.92 -12.83
CA CYS A 70 7.73 15.57 -14.21
C CYS A 70 8.54 14.40 -14.79
N SER A 71 9.77 14.20 -14.33
CA SER A 71 10.63 13.06 -14.66
C SER A 71 10.08 11.71 -14.16
N ALA A 72 9.39 11.67 -13.03
CA ALA A 72 8.83 10.41 -12.49
C ALA A 72 7.63 9.90 -13.32
N LYS A 73 6.79 10.81 -13.84
CA LYS A 73 5.68 10.43 -14.74
C LYS A 73 6.20 9.82 -16.05
N ALA A 74 7.22 10.43 -16.67
CA ALA A 74 7.83 9.92 -17.89
C ALA A 74 8.50 8.57 -17.64
N TYR A 75 9.29 8.48 -16.59
CA TYR A 75 9.96 7.23 -16.18
C TYR A 75 8.96 6.09 -15.91
N PHE A 76 7.86 6.37 -15.23
CA PHE A 76 6.82 5.35 -15.00
C PHE A 76 6.17 4.87 -16.30
N ARG A 77 5.88 5.79 -17.24
CA ARG A 77 5.30 5.45 -18.56
C ARG A 77 6.24 4.59 -19.40
N GLU A 78 7.53 4.92 -19.42
CA GLU A 78 8.55 4.16 -20.14
C GLU A 78 8.65 2.74 -19.57
N ASN A 79 8.81 2.59 -18.25
CA ASN A 79 8.87 1.28 -17.61
C ASN A 79 7.57 0.46 -17.81
N LEU A 80 6.40 1.12 -17.72
CA LEU A 80 5.13 0.46 -17.99
C LEU A 80 5.07 -0.08 -19.44
N THR A 81 5.56 0.69 -20.41
CA THR A 81 5.62 0.27 -21.82
C THR A 81 6.60 -0.87 -22.02
N GLU A 82 7.77 -0.84 -21.40
CA GLU A 82 8.76 -1.93 -21.44
C GLU A 82 8.15 -3.23 -20.85
N ILE A 83 7.47 -3.13 -19.70
CA ILE A 83 6.81 -4.27 -19.06
C ILE A 83 5.76 -4.87 -20.00
N ILE A 84 4.91 -4.04 -20.61
CA ILE A 84 3.88 -4.52 -21.54
C ILE A 84 4.50 -5.28 -22.73
N ASN A 85 5.61 -4.78 -23.24
CA ASN A 85 6.31 -5.38 -24.36
C ASN A 85 7.13 -6.64 -23.99
N SER A 86 7.44 -6.83 -22.70
CA SER A 86 8.25 -7.96 -22.23
C SER A 86 7.48 -9.28 -22.10
N GLY A 87 6.14 -9.25 -22.17
CA GLY A 87 5.33 -10.44 -21.95
C GLY A 87 3.94 -10.36 -22.57
N ASN A 88 3.27 -11.50 -22.61
CA ASN A 88 1.90 -11.62 -23.13
C ASN A 88 0.90 -11.65 -21.95
N PHE A 89 0.71 -10.51 -21.30
CA PHE A 89 -0.10 -10.43 -20.09
C PHE A 89 -1.60 -10.41 -20.39
N SER A 90 -2.34 -11.21 -19.62
CA SER A 90 -3.81 -11.20 -19.61
C SER A 90 -4.37 -10.14 -18.67
N ARG A 91 -3.54 -9.65 -17.71
CA ARG A 91 -3.89 -8.64 -16.70
C ARG A 91 -2.65 -7.97 -16.13
N ILE A 92 -2.79 -6.71 -15.74
CA ILE A 92 -1.80 -5.99 -14.96
C ILE A 92 -2.44 -5.53 -13.65
N ILE A 93 -1.77 -5.76 -12.53
CA ILE A 93 -2.11 -5.21 -11.21
C ILE A 93 -1.06 -4.19 -10.84
N ILE A 94 -1.48 -2.98 -10.48
CA ILE A 94 -0.57 -1.92 -10.04
C ILE A 94 -0.87 -1.56 -8.59
N GLU A 95 0.14 -1.67 -7.74
CA GLU A 95 0.12 -1.13 -6.38
C GLU A 95 0.87 0.21 -6.40
N PRO A 96 0.18 1.37 -6.41
CA PRO A 96 0.83 2.65 -6.25
C PRO A 96 1.37 2.81 -4.83
N SER A 97 2.25 3.78 -4.62
CA SER A 97 2.74 4.12 -3.28
C SER A 97 1.58 4.35 -2.31
N GLY A 98 1.71 3.83 -1.09
CA GLY A 98 0.74 4.08 -0.02
C GLY A 98 0.62 5.55 0.40
N LEU A 99 1.52 6.41 -0.09
CA LEU A 99 1.52 7.86 0.12
C LEU A 99 1.02 8.66 -1.08
N GLY A 100 0.58 8.01 -2.19
CA GLY A 100 0.06 8.71 -3.37
C GLY A 100 0.33 7.96 -4.68
N GLY A 101 0.33 8.70 -5.78
CA GLY A 101 0.67 8.16 -7.11
C GLY A 101 -0.50 7.59 -7.89
N ILE A 102 -1.73 7.59 -7.35
CA ILE A 102 -2.90 7.05 -8.03
C ILE A 102 -3.22 7.78 -9.35
N ASP A 103 -3.09 9.11 -9.38
CA ASP A 103 -3.35 9.91 -10.58
C ASP A 103 -2.30 9.66 -11.64
N MET A 104 -1.02 9.68 -11.26
CA MET A 104 0.09 9.39 -12.16
C MET A 104 -0.04 8.02 -12.83
N VAL A 105 -0.40 7.01 -12.05
CA VAL A 105 -0.63 5.65 -12.56
C VAL A 105 -1.84 5.60 -13.46
N SER A 106 -2.95 6.24 -13.08
CA SER A 106 -4.19 6.30 -13.89
C SER A 106 -3.93 6.95 -15.25
N GLU A 107 -3.28 8.13 -15.27
CA GLU A 107 -2.91 8.84 -16.51
C GLU A 107 -1.98 8.00 -17.40
N ALA A 108 -0.99 7.32 -16.81
CA ALA A 108 -0.08 6.48 -17.57
C ALA A 108 -0.82 5.30 -18.24
N VAL A 109 -1.77 4.69 -17.54
CA VAL A 109 -2.60 3.60 -18.08
C VAL A 109 -3.54 4.11 -19.16
N GLU A 110 -4.25 5.22 -18.93
CA GLU A 110 -5.21 5.79 -19.87
C GLU A 110 -4.56 6.30 -21.16
N SER A 111 -3.31 6.78 -21.08
CA SER A 111 -2.56 7.23 -22.24
C SER A 111 -2.04 6.09 -23.13
N ASN A 112 -2.07 4.85 -22.68
CA ASN A 112 -1.59 3.69 -23.44
C ASN A 112 -2.75 3.00 -24.18
N PRO A 113 -2.73 2.94 -25.53
CA PRO A 113 -3.82 2.38 -26.33
C PRO A 113 -4.03 0.87 -26.12
N ASN A 114 -3.03 0.15 -25.64
CA ASN A 114 -3.08 -1.29 -25.40
C ASN A 114 -3.67 -1.66 -24.04
N LEU A 115 -3.92 -0.66 -23.17
CA LEU A 115 -4.43 -0.86 -21.82
C LEU A 115 -5.88 -0.41 -21.70
N VAL A 116 -6.56 -0.95 -20.69
CA VAL A 116 -7.86 -0.45 -20.20
C VAL A 116 -7.83 -0.35 -18.68
N LEU A 117 -8.05 0.86 -18.16
CA LEU A 117 -8.13 1.08 -16.72
C LEU A 117 -9.45 0.52 -16.21
N MET A 118 -9.34 -0.37 -15.23
CA MET A 118 -10.48 -0.94 -14.50
C MET A 118 -10.82 -0.07 -13.29
N PRO A 119 -12.02 -0.21 -12.70
CA PRO A 119 -12.35 0.50 -11.46
C PRO A 119 -11.26 0.33 -10.40
N LYS A 120 -10.83 1.45 -9.84
CA LYS A 120 -9.79 1.49 -8.82
C LYS A 120 -10.33 0.98 -7.49
N ILE A 121 -9.59 0.13 -6.84
CA ILE A 121 -9.94 -0.50 -5.57
C ILE A 121 -9.10 0.15 -4.46
N CYS A 122 -9.75 0.77 -3.48
CA CYS A 122 -9.11 1.26 -2.28
C CYS A 122 -9.35 0.30 -1.11
N LEU A 123 -8.27 -0.22 -0.55
CA LEU A 123 -8.33 -1.01 0.68
C LEU A 123 -8.33 -0.08 1.88
N VAL A 124 -9.31 -0.26 2.75
CA VAL A 124 -9.47 0.52 3.97
C VAL A 124 -9.41 -0.41 5.17
N ASP A 125 -8.41 -0.19 6.04
CA ASP A 125 -8.37 -0.85 7.33
C ASP A 125 -9.57 -0.37 8.16
N ILE A 126 -10.47 -1.29 8.53
CA ILE A 126 -11.72 -0.93 9.22
C ILE A 126 -11.47 -0.20 10.55
N HIS A 127 -10.35 -0.47 11.22
CA HIS A 127 -9.98 0.18 12.48
C HIS A 127 -9.60 1.65 12.31
N MET A 128 -9.24 2.08 11.07
CA MET A 128 -8.93 3.47 10.77
C MET A 128 -10.18 4.36 10.73
N VAL A 129 -11.38 3.79 10.58
CA VAL A 129 -12.63 4.54 10.46
C VAL A 129 -12.94 5.35 11.73
N ASP A 130 -12.53 4.87 12.90
CA ASP A 130 -12.72 5.60 14.18
C ASP A 130 -11.64 6.63 14.48
N ILE A 131 -10.54 6.65 13.72
CA ILE A 131 -9.42 7.55 13.96
C ILE A 131 -9.67 8.86 13.21
N VAL A 132 -10.28 9.84 13.87
CA VAL A 132 -10.71 11.12 13.25
C VAL A 132 -9.59 11.79 12.47
N ARG A 133 -8.40 11.93 13.04
CA ARG A 133 -7.28 12.60 12.40
C ARG A 133 -6.80 11.92 11.09
N ILE A 134 -7.03 10.62 10.90
CA ILE A 134 -6.69 9.94 9.66
C ILE A 134 -7.55 10.47 8.50
N HIS A 135 -8.81 10.81 8.76
CA HIS A 135 -9.70 11.40 7.78
C HIS A 135 -9.35 12.86 7.44
N GLU A 136 -8.53 13.50 8.26
CA GLU A 136 -7.98 14.85 7.99
C GLU A 136 -6.75 14.80 7.09
N LEU A 137 -6.09 13.63 6.97
CA LEU A 137 -4.95 13.46 6.09
C LEU A 137 -5.39 13.49 4.61
N PRO A 138 -4.91 14.47 3.83
CA PRO A 138 -5.28 14.58 2.42
C PRO A 138 -5.01 13.30 1.64
N ILE A 139 -3.88 12.65 1.89
CA ILE A 139 -3.48 11.42 1.21
C ILE A 139 -4.43 10.25 1.46
N TYR A 140 -4.96 10.12 2.69
CA TYR A 140 -5.95 9.10 3.02
C TYR A 140 -7.26 9.35 2.27
N ARG A 141 -7.74 10.59 2.31
CA ARG A 141 -8.97 11.02 1.65
C ARG A 141 -8.91 10.86 0.13
N ILE A 142 -7.80 11.27 -0.48
CA ILE A 142 -7.62 11.18 -1.94
C ILE A 142 -7.70 9.75 -2.43
N GLN A 143 -7.06 8.81 -1.74
CA GLN A 143 -7.12 7.40 -2.12
C GLN A 143 -8.55 6.87 -2.10
N ILE A 144 -9.36 7.28 -1.12
CA ILE A 144 -10.78 6.93 -1.04
C ILE A 144 -11.58 7.64 -2.13
N ILE A 145 -11.41 8.97 -2.28
CA ILE A 145 -12.18 9.78 -3.23
C ILE A 145 -11.92 9.35 -4.68
N LYS A 146 -10.65 9.06 -5.02
CA LYS A 146 -10.22 8.69 -6.37
C LYS A 146 -10.48 7.22 -6.73
N SER A 147 -10.95 6.40 -5.80
CA SER A 147 -11.31 5.00 -6.05
C SER A 147 -12.80 4.84 -6.18
N GLU A 148 -13.22 3.95 -7.06
CA GLU A 148 -14.64 3.62 -7.27
C GLU A 148 -15.12 2.62 -6.23
N ILE A 149 -14.25 1.67 -5.85
CA ILE A 149 -14.60 0.56 -4.98
C ILE A 149 -13.81 0.65 -3.67
N ILE A 150 -14.49 0.51 -2.57
CA ILE A 150 -13.89 0.40 -1.24
C ILE A 150 -14.01 -1.03 -0.75
N VAL A 151 -12.89 -1.58 -0.28
CA VAL A 151 -12.85 -2.92 0.33
C VAL A 151 -12.29 -2.80 1.73
N PHE A 152 -13.10 -3.11 2.74
CA PHE A 152 -12.63 -3.15 4.11
C PHE A 152 -11.72 -4.36 4.35
N THR A 153 -10.60 -4.10 5.01
CA THR A 153 -9.64 -5.13 5.44
C THR A 153 -9.63 -5.24 6.96
N LYS A 154 -9.06 -6.34 7.46
CA LYS A 154 -8.89 -6.64 8.89
C LYS A 154 -10.21 -6.72 9.68
N CYS A 155 -11.34 -6.97 9.01
CA CYS A 155 -12.62 -7.21 9.67
C CYS A 155 -12.59 -8.50 10.51
N ASP A 156 -11.71 -9.43 10.18
CA ASP A 156 -11.45 -10.67 10.92
C ASP A 156 -10.83 -10.42 12.32
N LEU A 157 -10.20 -9.25 12.50
CA LEU A 157 -9.67 -8.84 13.81
C LEU A 157 -10.74 -8.17 14.70
N LEU A 158 -11.93 -7.88 14.16
CA LEU A 158 -13.07 -7.40 14.93
C LEU A 158 -13.92 -8.58 15.38
N LEU A 159 -13.92 -8.86 16.67
CA LEU A 159 -14.74 -9.93 17.26
C LEU A 159 -16.22 -9.54 17.32
N ASP A 160 -16.52 -8.25 17.42
CA ASP A 160 -17.87 -7.70 17.54
C ASP A 160 -18.43 -7.29 16.17
N LYS A 161 -19.45 -8.02 15.71
CA LYS A 161 -20.13 -7.76 14.44
C LYS A 161 -20.99 -6.49 14.45
N PHE A 162 -21.50 -6.08 15.61
CA PHE A 162 -22.24 -4.81 15.74
C PHE A 162 -21.29 -3.63 15.54
N ARG A 163 -20.09 -3.70 16.10
CA ARG A 163 -19.05 -2.70 15.89
C ARG A 163 -18.61 -2.64 14.42
N GLU A 164 -18.45 -3.78 13.76
CA GLU A 164 -18.15 -3.83 12.33
C GLU A 164 -19.20 -3.10 11.51
N ALA A 165 -20.49 -3.37 11.75
CA ALA A 165 -21.60 -2.72 11.07
C ALA A 165 -21.63 -1.20 11.34
N ALA A 166 -21.40 -0.79 12.59
CA ALA A 166 -21.35 0.62 12.98
C ALA A 166 -20.21 1.37 12.28
N LEU A 167 -19.01 0.76 12.18
CA LEU A 167 -17.88 1.34 11.48
C LEU A 167 -18.14 1.49 9.97
N LYS A 168 -18.78 0.49 9.35
CA LYS A 168 -19.17 0.57 7.93
C LYS A 168 -20.19 1.67 7.68
N SER A 169 -21.18 1.83 8.58
CA SER A 169 -22.16 2.93 8.51
C SER A 169 -21.49 4.28 8.62
N LYS A 170 -20.64 4.48 9.63
CA LYS A 170 -19.87 5.70 9.83
C LYS A 170 -19.02 6.06 8.61
N PHE A 171 -18.37 5.06 8.01
CA PHE A 171 -17.61 5.28 6.78
C PHE A 171 -18.48 5.75 5.62
N SER A 172 -19.66 5.15 5.45
CA SER A 172 -20.63 5.55 4.40
C SER A 172 -21.14 6.98 4.58
N GLU A 173 -21.26 7.45 5.82
CA GLU A 173 -21.60 8.83 6.15
C GLU A 173 -20.45 9.80 5.79
N LEU A 174 -19.20 9.41 6.07
CA LEU A 174 -18.01 10.21 5.75
C LEU A 174 -17.72 10.27 4.23
N TYR A 175 -18.01 9.19 3.52
CA TYR A 175 -17.71 9.04 2.10
C TYR A 175 -18.93 8.52 1.32
N PRO A 176 -19.98 9.36 1.15
CA PRO A 176 -21.20 8.95 0.48
C PRO A 176 -20.96 8.58 -0.99
N GLY A 177 -21.75 7.64 -1.49
CA GLY A 177 -21.72 7.22 -2.90
C GLY A 177 -20.59 6.26 -3.28
N LYS A 178 -19.77 5.80 -2.32
CA LYS A 178 -18.74 4.79 -2.58
C LYS A 178 -19.35 3.39 -2.62
N GLU A 179 -18.92 2.58 -3.60
CA GLU A 179 -19.29 1.17 -3.67
C GLU A 179 -18.47 0.37 -2.65
N ILE A 180 -19.12 -0.16 -1.63
CA ILE A 180 -18.48 -0.95 -0.58
C ILE A 180 -18.62 -2.44 -0.91
N ARG A 181 -17.51 -3.17 -0.84
CA ARG A 181 -17.44 -4.62 -1.05
C ARG A 181 -16.71 -5.31 0.09
N GLU A 182 -16.95 -6.60 0.22
CA GLU A 182 -16.25 -7.43 1.20
C GLU A 182 -14.89 -7.91 0.66
N TYR A 183 -13.92 -8.05 1.55
CA TYR A 183 -12.57 -8.53 1.20
C TYR A 183 -12.59 -9.94 0.59
N SER A 184 -13.52 -10.80 0.99
CA SER A 184 -13.71 -12.14 0.44
C SER A 184 -14.01 -12.14 -1.06
N THR A 185 -14.62 -11.06 -1.56
CA THR A 185 -15.05 -10.94 -2.96
C THR A 185 -14.02 -10.28 -3.88
N ILE A 186 -12.85 -9.91 -3.38
CA ILE A 186 -11.85 -9.15 -4.17
C ILE A 186 -11.45 -9.83 -5.47
N SER A 187 -11.33 -11.17 -5.49
CA SER A 187 -11.04 -11.94 -6.71
C SER A 187 -12.19 -11.94 -7.70
N THR A 188 -13.42 -12.04 -7.19
CA THR A 188 -14.63 -11.97 -8.02
C THR A 188 -14.76 -10.60 -8.66
N LEU A 189 -14.44 -9.52 -7.92
CA LEU A 189 -14.45 -8.16 -8.47
C LEU A 189 -13.56 -8.00 -9.69
N LEU A 190 -12.35 -8.58 -9.69
CA LEU A 190 -11.45 -8.51 -10.85
C LEU A 190 -12.06 -9.18 -12.10
N ASN A 191 -12.88 -10.21 -11.94
CA ASN A 191 -13.48 -10.95 -13.03
C ASN A 191 -14.79 -10.33 -13.52
N VAL A 192 -15.65 -9.90 -12.61
CA VAL A 192 -16.96 -9.28 -12.94
C VAL A 192 -16.76 -8.00 -13.74
N TYR A 193 -15.83 -7.15 -13.35
CA TYR A 193 -15.58 -5.91 -14.08
C TYR A 193 -14.97 -6.11 -15.46
N ASN A 194 -14.23 -7.20 -15.70
CA ASN A 194 -13.80 -7.56 -17.06
C ASN A 194 -14.99 -7.75 -18.01
N ALA A 195 -16.05 -8.42 -17.57
CA ALA A 195 -17.23 -8.67 -18.39
C ALA A 195 -18.03 -7.38 -18.65
N ILE A 196 -18.15 -6.51 -17.64
CA ILE A 196 -18.93 -5.27 -17.74
C ILE A 196 -18.20 -4.21 -18.58
N TYR A 197 -16.89 -4.06 -18.43
CA TYR A 197 -16.10 -3.06 -19.17
C TYR A 197 -15.89 -3.41 -20.63
N GLN A 198 -15.93 -4.68 -20.99
CA GLN A 198 -15.94 -5.10 -22.42
C GLN A 198 -17.23 -4.65 -23.14
N GLN A 199 -18.31 -4.34 -22.38
CA GLN A 199 -19.58 -3.89 -22.92
C GLN A 199 -19.79 -2.37 -22.90
N LYS A 200 -19.01 -1.61 -22.08
CA LYS A 200 -19.22 -0.16 -21.87
C LYS A 200 -17.97 0.65 -22.24
N SER A 201 -17.74 0.88 -23.52
CA SER A 201 -16.69 1.80 -24.00
C SER A 201 -17.02 3.30 -23.86
N HIS A 202 -18.09 3.69 -23.16
CA HIS A 202 -18.54 5.09 -23.04
C HIS A 202 -19.11 5.43 -21.67
N PHE A 203 -18.26 5.55 -20.66
CA PHE A 203 -18.61 6.27 -19.44
C PHE A 203 -17.44 7.17 -19.01
N ARG A 204 -17.48 8.44 -19.42
CA ARG A 204 -16.64 9.49 -18.86
C ARG A 204 -17.24 9.93 -17.53
N LEU A 205 -16.60 9.59 -16.42
CA LEU A 205 -16.83 10.26 -15.15
C LEU A 205 -16.26 11.68 -15.24
N ALA A 206 -17.07 12.66 -14.83
CA ALA A 206 -16.66 14.05 -14.73
C ALA A 206 -15.42 14.16 -13.83
N THR A 207 -14.38 14.74 -14.36
CA THR A 207 -13.15 15.08 -13.65
C THR A 207 -13.47 16.12 -12.59
N LEU A 208 -13.46 15.72 -11.32
CA LEU A 208 -13.30 16.66 -10.22
C LEU A 208 -11.84 17.15 -10.28
N ALA A 209 -11.66 18.47 -10.18
CA ALA A 209 -10.38 19.15 -10.29
C ALA A 209 -9.30 18.43 -9.46
N SER A 210 -8.18 18.16 -10.10
CA SER A 210 -7.01 17.60 -9.46
C SER A 210 -6.37 18.65 -8.55
N GLU A 211 -6.55 18.51 -7.25
CA GLU A 211 -5.60 19.13 -6.32
C GLU A 211 -4.30 18.33 -6.43
N GLU A 212 -3.25 18.96 -6.95
CA GLU A 212 -1.90 18.41 -6.95
C GLU A 212 -1.39 18.38 -5.51
N PHE A 213 -1.22 17.20 -4.95
CA PHE A 213 -0.62 17.03 -3.64
C PHE A 213 0.87 16.76 -3.79
N GLU A 214 1.67 17.67 -3.26
CA GLU A 214 3.10 17.46 -3.08
C GLU A 214 3.35 16.46 -1.94
N ASP A 215 4.32 15.55 -2.11
CA ASP A 215 4.84 14.62 -1.09
C ASP A 215 5.49 15.35 0.11
N SER A 216 5.48 16.69 0.10
CA SER A 216 6.04 17.56 1.12
C SER A 216 5.39 17.44 2.52
N ASN A 217 4.29 16.69 2.65
CA ASN A 217 3.55 16.55 3.90
C ASN A 217 4.01 15.36 4.77
N PHE A 218 4.99 14.57 4.29
CA PHE A 218 5.47 13.40 5.03
C PHE A 218 6.98 13.40 5.14
N HIS A 219 7.46 12.93 6.28
CA HIS A 219 8.87 12.69 6.50
C HIS A 219 9.14 11.18 6.59
N LYS A 220 10.23 10.75 5.96
CA LYS A 220 10.74 9.37 6.05
C LYS A 220 12.12 9.42 6.68
N LYS A 221 12.33 8.64 7.74
CA LYS A 221 13.64 8.46 8.39
C LYS A 221 13.98 6.99 8.45
N ILE A 222 15.22 6.68 8.16
CA ILE A 222 15.80 5.34 8.32
C ILE A 222 16.75 5.38 9.50
N PHE A 223 16.53 4.49 10.45
CA PHE A 223 17.41 4.26 11.58
C PHE A 223 18.14 2.94 11.34
N VAL A 224 19.46 2.99 11.42
CA VAL A 224 20.33 1.84 11.21
C VAL A 224 21.13 1.60 12.49
N PHE A 225 21.21 0.34 12.90
CA PHE A 225 21.97 -0.09 14.07
C PHE A 225 22.81 -1.30 13.71
N ASP A 226 23.91 -1.47 14.41
CA ASP A 226 24.85 -2.57 14.17
C ASP A 226 24.19 -3.93 14.31
N PHE A 227 24.77 -4.92 13.64
CA PHE A 227 24.32 -6.31 13.66
C PHE A 227 24.17 -6.86 15.09
N GLU A 228 25.06 -6.52 16.00
CA GLU A 228 25.06 -7.02 17.38
C GLU A 228 24.01 -6.35 18.28
N THR A 229 23.42 -5.23 17.84
CA THR A 229 22.37 -4.55 18.59
C THR A 229 21.14 -5.44 18.70
N THR A 230 20.64 -5.67 19.91
CA THR A 230 19.44 -6.46 20.15
C THR A 230 18.33 -5.60 20.75
N PHE A 231 17.11 -5.81 20.29
CA PHE A 231 15.95 -5.03 20.69
C PHE A 231 14.91 -5.86 21.44
N ASN A 232 14.18 -5.20 22.34
CA ASN A 232 12.93 -5.70 22.85
C ASN A 232 11.80 -5.22 21.90
N PRO A 233 11.14 -6.12 21.13
CA PRO A 233 10.16 -5.73 20.14
C PRO A 233 8.91 -5.08 20.74
N GLU A 234 8.46 -5.49 21.93
CA GLU A 234 7.32 -4.92 22.63
C GLU A 234 7.61 -3.48 23.10
N LYS A 235 8.80 -3.26 23.67
CA LYS A 235 9.22 -1.90 24.03
C LYS A 235 9.32 -1.01 22.81
N LEU A 236 9.84 -1.52 21.70
CA LEU A 236 10.03 -0.77 20.48
C LEU A 236 8.66 -0.34 19.87
N THR A 237 7.71 -1.25 19.76
CA THR A 237 6.36 -0.92 19.28
C THR A 237 5.62 0.00 20.25
N GLY A 238 5.82 -0.18 21.57
CA GLY A 238 5.30 0.72 22.60
C GLY A 238 5.90 2.13 22.56
N ILE A 239 7.13 2.30 22.04
CA ILE A 239 7.71 3.61 21.77
C ILE A 239 6.98 4.26 20.60
N PHE A 240 6.79 3.56 19.48
CA PHE A 240 6.09 4.13 18.32
C PHE A 240 4.68 4.60 18.66
N SER A 241 3.96 3.88 19.53
CA SER A 241 2.61 4.26 19.94
C SER A 241 2.52 5.54 20.76
N LYS A 242 3.64 6.01 21.34
CA LYS A 242 3.71 7.29 22.07
C LYS A 242 3.79 8.52 21.17
N TYR A 243 4.12 8.29 19.89
CA TYR A 243 4.28 9.35 18.89
C TYR A 243 3.16 9.23 17.85
N PRO A 244 2.05 9.94 18.05
CA PRO A 244 0.92 9.89 17.15
C PRO A 244 1.24 10.35 15.72
N GLU A 245 2.32 11.07 15.50
CA GLU A 245 2.81 11.51 14.20
C GLU A 245 3.36 10.34 13.37
N ILE A 246 3.72 9.22 14.00
CA ILE A 246 4.20 8.03 13.30
C ILE A 246 3.02 7.33 12.64
N LEU A 247 2.96 7.38 11.33
CA LEU A 247 1.94 6.71 10.53
C LEU A 247 2.30 5.24 10.28
N ARG A 248 3.60 4.96 10.14
CA ARG A 248 4.12 3.61 9.90
C ARG A 248 5.55 3.48 10.37
N ALA A 249 5.89 2.33 10.94
CA ALA A 249 7.27 1.89 11.08
C ALA A 249 7.42 0.45 10.59
N LYS A 250 8.42 0.19 9.77
CA LYS A 250 8.77 -1.14 9.28
C LYS A 250 10.26 -1.36 9.41
N GLY A 251 10.66 -2.60 9.62
CA GLY A 251 12.09 -2.89 9.66
C GLY A 251 12.40 -4.33 9.97
N HIS A 252 13.69 -4.57 10.11
CA HIS A 252 14.23 -5.82 10.61
C HIS A 252 15.07 -5.50 11.84
N ILE A 253 14.83 -6.20 12.91
CA ILE A 253 15.56 -6.06 14.16
C ILE A 253 16.03 -7.42 14.65
N ARG A 254 17.17 -7.45 15.30
CA ARG A 254 17.62 -8.61 16.06
C ARG A 254 16.99 -8.56 17.45
N SER A 255 16.41 -9.66 17.89
CA SER A 255 15.87 -9.82 19.24
C SER A 255 16.38 -11.11 19.84
N LYS A 256 17.27 -11.04 20.81
CA LYS A 256 18.01 -12.18 21.35
C LYS A 256 18.71 -12.95 20.20
N ASN A 257 18.32 -14.21 19.98
CA ASN A 257 18.91 -15.08 18.96
C ASN A 257 18.17 -15.06 17.60
N ASN A 258 17.11 -14.26 17.48
CA ASN A 258 16.24 -14.27 16.31
C ASN A 258 16.24 -12.92 15.60
N TRP A 259 16.03 -12.98 14.28
CA TRP A 259 15.70 -11.80 13.49
C TRP A 259 14.21 -11.69 13.31
N LEU A 260 13.69 -10.51 13.61
CA LEU A 260 12.27 -10.19 13.52
C LEU A 260 12.04 -9.10 12.47
N ARG A 261 11.04 -9.29 11.65
CA ARG A 261 10.45 -8.24 10.84
C ARG A 261 9.38 -7.56 11.67
N ILE A 262 9.53 -6.26 11.89
CA ILE A 262 8.53 -5.43 12.58
C ILE A 262 7.65 -4.70 11.57
N ASN A 263 6.39 -4.53 11.92
CA ASN A 263 5.44 -3.70 11.19
C ASN A 263 4.52 -3.02 12.19
N TYR A 264 4.54 -1.70 12.18
CA TYR A 264 3.72 -0.83 13.02
C TYR A 264 2.91 0.10 12.14
N THR A 265 1.64 0.28 12.48
CA THR A 265 0.74 1.31 11.96
C THR A 265 -0.10 1.84 13.13
N LEU A 266 -0.87 2.89 12.91
CA LEU A 266 -1.74 3.46 13.94
C LEU A 266 -2.82 2.49 14.47
N SER A 267 -3.18 1.48 13.67
CA SER A 267 -4.23 0.51 14.03
C SER A 267 -3.69 -0.86 14.44
N TYR A 268 -2.43 -1.14 14.15
CA TYR A 268 -1.91 -2.49 14.27
C TYR A 268 -0.39 -2.52 14.38
N SER A 269 0.10 -3.40 15.24
CA SER A 269 1.53 -3.72 15.30
C SER A 269 1.74 -5.22 15.41
N ASN A 270 2.72 -5.75 14.69
CA ASN A 270 3.18 -7.12 14.85
C ASN A 270 4.68 -7.24 14.59
N TYR A 271 5.21 -8.39 14.96
CA TYR A 271 6.56 -8.82 14.59
C TYR A 271 6.56 -10.31 14.28
N GLU A 272 7.32 -10.69 13.26
CA GLU A 272 7.39 -12.05 12.73
C GLU A 272 8.83 -12.47 12.53
N LEU A 273 9.12 -13.77 12.70
CA LEU A 273 10.44 -14.33 12.40
C LEU A 273 10.80 -14.07 10.92
N CYS A 274 12.03 -13.68 10.68
CA CYS A 274 12.55 -13.49 9.34
C CYS A 274 13.98 -14.06 9.21
N LYS A 275 14.50 -14.07 7.97
CA LYS A 275 15.88 -14.49 7.71
C LYS A 275 16.86 -13.51 8.33
N ILE A 276 18.06 -14.00 8.67
CA ILE A 276 19.18 -13.19 9.17
C ILE A 276 19.47 -12.04 8.22
N LYS A 277 19.72 -10.87 8.77
CA LYS A 277 20.07 -9.63 8.07
C LYS A 277 21.47 -9.17 8.45
N GLU A 278 22.06 -8.31 7.63
CA GLU A 278 23.40 -7.78 7.86
C GLU A 278 23.43 -6.70 8.94
N GLN A 279 22.32 -6.00 9.14
CA GLN A 279 22.17 -4.92 10.13
C GLN A 279 20.72 -4.77 10.55
N ASN A 280 20.50 -4.11 11.68
CA ASN A 280 19.17 -3.69 12.09
C ASN A 280 18.78 -2.43 11.30
N GLU A 281 17.58 -2.42 10.78
CA GLU A 281 17.05 -1.28 10.02
C GLU A 281 15.59 -1.04 10.37
N ILE A 282 15.25 0.21 10.68
CA ILE A 282 13.89 0.65 10.99
C ILE A 282 13.58 1.87 10.11
N VAL A 283 12.59 1.75 9.25
CA VAL A 283 12.07 2.82 8.40
C VAL A 283 10.82 3.38 9.07
N VAL A 284 10.84 4.66 9.41
CA VAL A 284 9.70 5.36 10.00
C VAL A 284 9.17 6.40 9.02
N ILE A 285 7.85 6.43 8.87
CA ILE A 285 7.11 7.41 8.08
C ILE A 285 6.21 8.18 9.04
N THR A 286 6.32 9.50 9.02
CA THR A 286 5.55 10.42 9.87
C THR A 286 4.79 11.43 9.02
N GLU A 287 3.81 12.11 9.61
CA GLU A 287 3.37 13.41 9.14
C GLU A 287 4.56 14.39 9.15
N LYS A 288 4.36 15.58 8.60
CA LYS A 288 5.40 16.63 8.67
C LYS A 288 5.68 16.97 10.14
N VAL A 289 6.91 16.76 10.56
CA VAL A 289 7.37 16.96 11.95
C VAL A 289 8.60 17.86 11.97
N PRO A 290 8.87 18.56 13.09
CA PRO A 290 10.12 19.31 13.26
C PRO A 290 11.34 18.38 13.25
N ASP A 291 12.51 18.90 12.85
CA ASP A 291 13.75 18.13 12.75
C ASP A 291 14.15 17.44 14.05
N TYR A 292 13.95 18.08 15.20
CA TYR A 292 14.26 17.51 16.51
C TYR A 292 13.42 16.28 16.86
N PHE A 293 12.28 16.06 16.18
CA PHE A 293 11.43 14.90 16.42
C PHE A 293 12.18 13.58 16.22
N PHE A 294 12.96 13.48 15.15
CA PHE A 294 13.70 12.25 14.86
C PHE A 294 14.86 12.01 15.82
N GLU A 295 15.41 13.05 16.43
CA GLU A 295 16.40 12.92 17.49
C GLU A 295 15.76 12.35 18.75
N GLN A 296 14.59 12.88 19.16
CA GLN A 296 13.84 12.36 20.29
C GLN A 296 13.37 10.92 20.06
N LEU A 297 12.90 10.61 18.85
CA LEU A 297 12.49 9.27 18.48
C LEU A 297 13.68 8.31 18.53
N ASN A 298 14.86 8.71 18.05
CA ASN A 298 16.08 7.91 18.12
C ASN A 298 16.46 7.58 19.57
N MET A 299 16.44 8.58 20.46
CA MET A 299 16.67 8.36 21.91
C MET A 299 15.63 7.37 22.48
N GLY A 300 14.38 7.49 22.06
CA GLY A 300 13.32 6.54 22.41
C GLY A 300 13.67 5.13 21.96
N ILE A 301 14.01 4.94 20.67
CA ILE A 301 14.37 3.63 20.08
C ILE A 301 15.56 3.00 20.82
N GLN A 302 16.56 3.78 21.20
CA GLN A 302 17.70 3.29 21.98
C GLN A 302 17.28 2.70 23.34
N ASN A 303 16.21 3.20 23.96
CA ASN A 303 15.67 2.62 25.20
C ASN A 303 15.06 1.22 25.02
N ALA A 304 14.77 0.81 23.78
CA ALA A 304 14.33 -0.54 23.48
C ALA A 304 15.48 -1.54 23.25
N ILE A 305 16.72 -1.07 23.24
CA ILE A 305 17.91 -1.93 23.14
C ILE A 305 18.04 -2.76 24.43
N ILE A 306 18.27 -4.04 24.26
CA ILE A 306 18.57 -5.00 25.34
C ILE A 306 20.09 -4.91 25.59
N LYS A 307 20.46 -4.58 26.82
CA LYS A 307 21.85 -4.55 27.24
C LYS A 307 22.36 -5.96 27.55
#